data_41aceecf87ce4aaafa7e516f0d49d125
#
_entry.id   41aceecf87ce4aaafa7e516f0d49d125
#
_cell.length_a   1.000
_cell.length_b   1.000
_cell.length_c   1.000
_cell.angle_alpha   90.00
_cell.angle_beta   90.00
_cell.angle_gamma   90.00
#
_symmetry.space_group_name_H-M   'P 1'
#
loop_
_entity.id
_entity.type
_entity.pdbx_description
1 polymer ?
#
loop_
_entity_poly.entity_id
_entity_poly.type
_entity_poly.pdbx_seq_one_letter_code
_entity_poly.pdbx_strand_id
1 'polypeptide(L)'
;MKMKTALTIAGSDSGGGAGIQADIKTMMANGVYAMSAITALTAQNTTKVADIMEVTPQFLAEQLDCIFTDIRPDAVKTGMVASAALIRTIAGKLTEYQAENIVVDPVMVSTSGARLISEEAIETLKEKMFPLATVITPNIPEAEVLADMEIETVQDMEKAAEVIGTRYGCSVLLKGGHQKNDASDLLWQKDKKPVWFHGVRIDNPNTHGTGCTLSSAIASNLAKGRDLETSVEAAKRYISGALAAMLDLGSGSGPMNHGFAIKEEW
;
A
#
# COMPACT_ATOMS: atom_id res chain seq x y z
N MET A 1 -14.93 19.21 14.08
CA MET A 1 -13.58 18.63 13.88
C MET A 1 -13.14 18.88 12.45
N LYS A 2 -11.89 19.28 12.20
CA LYS A 2 -11.36 19.39 10.83
C LYS A 2 -11.20 17.96 10.27
N MET A 3 -11.71 17.70 9.06
CA MET A 3 -11.55 16.40 8.40
C MET A 3 -10.06 16.14 8.17
N LYS A 4 -9.60 14.92 8.44
CA LYS A 4 -8.24 14.49 8.19
C LYS A 4 -8.05 14.17 6.71
N THR A 5 -6.82 14.32 6.23
CA THR A 5 -6.49 14.24 4.81
C THR A 5 -5.41 13.17 4.57
N ALA A 6 -5.53 12.45 3.46
CA ALA A 6 -4.48 11.51 3.04
C ALA A 6 -4.24 11.62 1.52
N LEU A 7 -2.99 11.46 1.14
CA LEU A 7 -2.54 11.46 -0.26
C LEU A 7 -2.18 10.05 -0.69
N THR A 8 -2.71 9.59 -1.82
CA THR A 8 -2.14 8.43 -2.54
C THR A 8 -1.28 8.88 -3.69
N ILE A 9 -0.10 8.29 -3.85
CA ILE A 9 0.82 8.47 -4.96
C ILE A 9 0.97 7.10 -5.63
N ALA A 10 0.25 6.87 -6.72
CA ALA A 10 0.21 5.55 -7.38
C ALA A 10 -0.32 5.66 -8.82
N GLY A 11 -0.29 4.55 -9.54
CA GLY A 11 -0.95 4.41 -10.83
C GLY A 11 -2.47 4.38 -10.71
N SER A 12 -3.13 4.76 -11.79
CA SER A 12 -4.59 4.70 -11.93
C SER A 12 -4.99 3.36 -12.55
N ASP A 13 -5.88 2.62 -11.92
CA ASP A 13 -6.52 1.41 -12.47
C ASP A 13 -7.90 1.78 -13.03
N SER A 14 -8.05 1.78 -14.38
CA SER A 14 -9.31 2.10 -15.03
C SER A 14 -10.45 1.11 -14.67
N GLY A 15 -10.12 -0.12 -14.26
CA GLY A 15 -11.08 -1.09 -13.75
C GLY A 15 -11.56 -0.80 -12.32
N GLY A 16 -10.87 0.09 -11.61
CA GLY A 16 -11.27 0.63 -10.32
C GLY A 16 -11.01 -0.29 -9.12
N GLY A 17 -10.36 -1.46 -9.32
CA GLY A 17 -10.14 -2.45 -8.27
C GLY A 17 -8.86 -2.22 -7.44
N ALA A 18 -7.87 -1.55 -8.02
CA ALA A 18 -6.57 -1.26 -7.40
C ALA A 18 -6.15 0.19 -7.63
N GLY A 19 -4.87 0.50 -7.41
CA GLY A 19 -4.29 1.82 -7.63
C GLY A 19 -5.00 2.93 -6.87
N ILE A 20 -4.93 4.15 -7.40
CA ILE A 20 -5.55 5.30 -6.74
C ILE A 20 -7.05 5.14 -6.52
N GLN A 21 -7.76 4.38 -7.36
CA GLN A 21 -9.19 4.16 -7.22
C GLN A 21 -9.53 3.33 -5.97
N ALA A 22 -8.80 2.26 -5.71
CA ALA A 22 -8.93 1.49 -4.47
C ALA A 22 -8.52 2.34 -3.26
N ASP A 23 -7.44 3.10 -3.39
CA ASP A 23 -6.92 3.96 -2.33
C ASP A 23 -7.93 5.04 -1.93
N ILE A 24 -8.48 5.79 -2.89
CA ILE A 24 -9.47 6.85 -2.65
C ILE A 24 -10.74 6.26 -2.01
N LYS A 25 -11.27 5.16 -2.54
CA LYS A 25 -12.45 4.48 -1.98
C LYS A 25 -12.19 4.05 -0.54
N THR A 26 -11.01 3.48 -0.27
CA THR A 26 -10.60 3.03 1.06
C THR A 26 -10.47 4.19 2.04
N MET A 27 -9.78 5.26 1.65
CA MET A 27 -9.58 6.46 2.47
C MET A 27 -10.92 7.11 2.81
N MET A 28 -11.81 7.27 1.83
CA MET A 28 -13.16 7.81 2.04
C MET A 28 -14.00 6.93 2.96
N ALA A 29 -14.00 5.61 2.76
CA ALA A 29 -14.71 4.68 3.63
C ALA A 29 -14.15 4.66 5.07
N ASN A 30 -12.88 5.03 5.27
CA ASN A 30 -12.27 5.22 6.57
C ASN A 30 -12.43 6.65 7.14
N GLY A 31 -13.25 7.51 6.50
CA GLY A 31 -13.56 8.85 7.00
C GLY A 31 -12.43 9.88 6.85
N VAL A 32 -11.59 9.73 5.82
CA VAL A 32 -10.46 10.62 5.51
C VAL A 32 -10.67 11.22 4.13
N TYR A 33 -10.44 12.52 3.96
CA TYR A 33 -10.45 13.17 2.66
C TYR A 33 -9.27 12.68 1.82
N ALA A 34 -9.55 12.09 0.68
CA ALA A 34 -8.55 11.47 -0.18
C ALA A 34 -8.11 12.41 -1.31
N MET A 35 -6.80 12.53 -1.50
CA MET A 35 -6.17 13.22 -2.61
C MET A 35 -5.30 12.23 -3.38
N SER A 36 -4.98 12.52 -4.65
CA SER A 36 -4.15 11.65 -5.48
C SER A 36 -3.13 12.43 -6.30
N ALA A 37 -1.89 11.90 -6.37
CA ALA A 37 -0.91 12.24 -7.40
C ALA A 37 -0.70 10.99 -8.26
N ILE A 38 -0.97 11.09 -9.55
CA ILE A 38 -0.99 9.96 -10.47
C ILE A 38 0.40 9.75 -11.06
N THR A 39 0.92 8.53 -10.98
CA THR A 39 2.22 8.15 -11.53
C THR A 39 2.11 7.55 -12.93
N ALA A 40 1.00 6.86 -13.22
CA ALA A 40 0.70 6.28 -14.51
C ALA A 40 -0.81 6.11 -14.69
N LEU A 41 -1.26 6.12 -15.92
CA LEU A 41 -2.61 5.69 -16.30
C LEU A 41 -2.53 4.30 -16.90
N THR A 42 -3.44 3.39 -16.53
CA THR A 42 -3.55 2.09 -17.17
C THR A 42 -4.85 1.94 -17.93
N ALA A 43 -4.79 1.31 -19.09
CA ALA A 43 -5.95 0.75 -19.77
C ALA A 43 -6.11 -0.70 -19.29
N GLN A 44 -6.83 -0.88 -18.18
CA GLN A 44 -6.89 -2.13 -17.42
C GLN A 44 -8.31 -2.54 -17.10
N ASN A 45 -8.55 -3.85 -17.05
CA ASN A 45 -9.76 -4.47 -16.54
C ASN A 45 -9.42 -5.68 -15.67
N THR A 46 -10.40 -6.46 -15.23
CA THR A 46 -10.19 -7.61 -14.34
C THR A 46 -9.39 -8.76 -14.96
N THR A 47 -9.19 -8.76 -16.28
CA THR A 47 -8.52 -9.86 -16.99
C THR A 47 -7.16 -9.49 -17.58
N LYS A 48 -6.89 -8.19 -17.83
CA LYS A 48 -5.62 -7.75 -18.45
C LYS A 48 -5.31 -6.28 -18.21
N VAL A 49 -4.03 -5.95 -18.32
CA VAL A 49 -3.52 -4.60 -18.58
C VAL A 49 -3.22 -4.52 -20.08
N ALA A 50 -3.95 -3.67 -20.80
CA ALA A 50 -3.81 -3.51 -22.24
C ALA A 50 -2.73 -2.49 -22.61
N ASP A 51 -2.61 -1.41 -21.83
CA ASP A 51 -1.63 -0.35 -22.05
C ASP A 51 -1.33 0.43 -20.78
N ILE A 52 -0.16 1.09 -20.72
CA ILE A 52 0.29 1.92 -19.59
C ILE A 52 0.91 3.19 -20.15
N MET A 53 0.48 4.35 -19.62
CA MET A 53 1.06 5.65 -19.90
C MET A 53 1.58 6.27 -18.61
N GLU A 54 2.90 6.36 -18.46
CA GLU A 54 3.52 7.04 -17.32
C GLU A 54 3.42 8.57 -17.47
N VAL A 55 3.30 9.26 -16.34
CA VAL A 55 3.44 10.72 -16.31
C VAL A 55 4.93 11.08 -16.29
N THR A 56 5.26 12.31 -16.70
CA THR A 56 6.64 12.80 -16.59
C THR A 56 6.99 13.10 -15.12
N PRO A 57 8.28 12.96 -14.72
CA PRO A 57 8.74 13.36 -13.38
C PRO A 57 8.40 14.82 -13.04
N GLN A 58 8.48 15.73 -14.02
CA GLN A 58 8.09 17.12 -13.85
C GLN A 58 6.62 17.27 -13.52
N PHE A 59 5.73 16.62 -14.28
CA PHE A 59 4.28 16.71 -14.04
C PHE A 59 3.90 16.09 -12.68
N LEU A 60 4.57 15.00 -12.27
CA LEU A 60 4.37 14.43 -10.95
C LEU A 60 4.80 15.40 -9.83
N ALA A 61 5.94 16.08 -10.01
CA ALA A 61 6.38 17.11 -9.08
C ALA A 61 5.35 18.24 -8.94
N GLU A 62 4.80 18.72 -10.07
CA GLU A 62 3.77 19.76 -10.08
C GLU A 62 2.48 19.33 -9.38
N GLN A 63 2.02 18.06 -9.56
CA GLN A 63 0.89 17.51 -8.81
C GLN A 63 1.16 17.55 -7.28
N LEU A 64 2.35 17.13 -6.87
CA LEU A 64 2.74 17.12 -5.44
C LEU A 64 2.83 18.54 -4.89
N ASP A 65 3.42 19.48 -5.63
CA ASP A 65 3.50 20.88 -5.24
C ASP A 65 2.11 21.50 -5.03
N CYS A 66 1.19 21.29 -5.97
CA CYS A 66 -0.19 21.75 -5.84
C CYS A 66 -0.89 21.21 -4.58
N ILE A 67 -0.66 19.95 -4.24
CA ILE A 67 -1.28 19.32 -3.06
C ILE A 67 -0.64 19.86 -1.77
N PHE A 68 0.68 19.81 -1.64
CA PHE A 68 1.36 20.15 -0.40
C PHE A 68 1.29 21.65 -0.06
N THR A 69 1.13 22.52 -1.05
CA THR A 69 1.04 23.97 -0.85
C THR A 69 -0.38 24.46 -0.53
N ASP A 70 -1.40 23.62 -0.71
CA ASP A 70 -2.81 23.99 -0.45
C ASP A 70 -3.44 23.08 0.61
N ILE A 71 -3.69 21.80 0.29
CA ILE A 71 -4.27 20.83 1.22
C ILE A 71 -3.17 19.85 1.66
N ARG A 72 -2.35 20.28 2.65
CA ARG A 72 -1.28 19.43 3.16
C ARG A 72 -1.84 18.12 3.71
N PRO A 73 -1.36 16.94 3.24
CA PRO A 73 -1.82 15.66 3.75
C PRO A 73 -1.32 15.37 5.17
N ASP A 74 -2.20 14.79 6.01
CA ASP A 74 -1.84 14.26 7.33
C ASP A 74 -1.14 12.89 7.25
N ALA A 75 -1.30 12.16 6.12
CA ALA A 75 -0.58 10.92 5.80
C ALA A 75 -0.42 10.75 4.29
N VAL A 76 0.59 9.98 3.90
CA VAL A 76 0.87 9.65 2.49
C VAL A 76 0.95 8.14 2.33
N LYS A 77 0.33 7.62 1.26
CA LYS A 77 0.52 6.22 0.82
C LYS A 77 1.15 6.24 -0.57
N THR A 78 2.20 5.46 -0.76
CA THR A 78 2.72 5.19 -2.11
C THR A 78 2.38 3.75 -2.51
N GLY A 79 1.91 3.58 -3.74
CA GLY A 79 1.69 2.27 -4.33
C GLY A 79 2.75 1.95 -5.39
N MET A 80 2.36 1.25 -6.46
CA MET A 80 3.25 0.92 -7.55
C MET A 80 3.79 2.19 -8.24
N VAL A 81 5.12 2.30 -8.31
CA VAL A 81 5.85 3.30 -9.08
C VAL A 81 6.93 2.58 -9.89
N ALA A 82 6.74 2.46 -11.20
CA ALA A 82 7.57 1.59 -12.04
C ALA A 82 8.95 2.20 -12.37
N SER A 83 9.07 3.53 -12.37
CA SER A 83 10.24 4.25 -12.85
C SER A 83 11.10 4.79 -11.71
N ALA A 84 12.41 4.54 -11.75
CA ALA A 84 13.38 5.12 -10.80
C ALA A 84 13.35 6.65 -10.79
N ALA A 85 13.08 7.28 -11.93
CA ALA A 85 12.97 8.73 -12.03
C ALA A 85 11.76 9.27 -11.24
N LEU A 86 10.60 8.61 -11.34
CA LEU A 86 9.41 8.97 -10.55
C LEU A 86 9.62 8.72 -9.06
N ILE A 87 10.29 7.62 -8.67
CA ILE A 87 10.63 7.32 -7.27
C ILE A 87 11.52 8.43 -6.68
N ARG A 88 12.56 8.86 -7.41
CA ARG A 88 13.41 9.98 -6.99
C ARG A 88 12.63 11.28 -6.84
N THR A 89 11.70 11.56 -7.74
CA THR A 89 10.83 12.74 -7.67
C THR A 89 9.95 12.71 -6.42
N ILE A 90 9.29 11.57 -6.16
CA ILE A 90 8.45 11.39 -4.97
C ILE A 90 9.29 11.59 -3.70
N ALA A 91 10.40 10.89 -3.57
CA ALA A 91 11.27 10.98 -2.40
C ALA A 91 11.77 12.41 -2.15
N GLY A 92 12.17 13.10 -3.24
CA GLY A 92 12.61 14.51 -3.18
C GLY A 92 11.50 15.42 -2.65
N LYS A 93 10.27 15.29 -3.19
CA LYS A 93 9.13 16.12 -2.77
C LYS A 93 8.66 15.78 -1.35
N LEU A 94 8.59 14.51 -0.97
CA LEU A 94 8.24 14.12 0.41
C LEU A 94 9.27 14.66 1.43
N THR A 95 10.55 14.68 1.07
CA THR A 95 11.61 15.26 1.90
C THR A 95 11.49 16.80 1.96
N GLU A 96 11.31 17.47 0.82
CA GLU A 96 11.15 18.93 0.71
C GLU A 96 9.99 19.43 1.59
N TYR A 97 8.84 18.75 1.51
CA TYR A 97 7.66 19.11 2.29
C TYR A 97 7.64 18.51 3.69
N GLN A 98 8.67 17.77 4.12
CA GLN A 98 8.71 17.10 5.43
C GLN A 98 7.40 16.31 5.66
N ALA A 99 7.06 15.43 4.71
CA ALA A 99 5.85 14.62 4.80
C ALA A 99 5.96 13.61 5.95
N GLU A 100 4.85 13.41 6.64
CA GLU A 100 4.77 12.51 7.80
C GLU A 100 3.81 11.34 7.50
N ASN A 101 3.85 10.29 8.33
CA ASN A 101 2.96 9.14 8.24
C ASN A 101 2.97 8.48 6.85
N ILE A 102 4.16 8.21 6.34
CA ILE A 102 4.36 7.66 5.01
C ILE A 102 4.24 6.12 5.06
N VAL A 103 3.27 5.58 4.32
CA VAL A 103 3.07 4.13 4.12
C VAL A 103 3.52 3.77 2.71
N VAL A 104 4.54 2.92 2.60
CA VAL A 104 5.06 2.47 1.30
C VAL A 104 4.63 1.02 1.05
N ASP A 105 3.75 0.81 0.08
CA ASP A 105 3.46 -0.53 -0.45
C ASP A 105 4.47 -0.77 -1.60
N PRO A 106 5.45 -1.65 -1.43
CA PRO A 106 6.60 -1.70 -2.34
C PRO A 106 6.26 -2.16 -3.75
N VAL A 107 5.25 -3.01 -3.93
CA VAL A 107 4.73 -3.54 -5.21
C VAL A 107 5.83 -3.82 -6.23
N MET A 108 6.83 -4.62 -5.84
CA MET A 108 7.99 -4.97 -6.67
C MET A 108 7.80 -6.27 -7.42
N VAL A 109 7.10 -7.21 -6.79
CA VAL A 109 6.92 -8.58 -7.25
C VAL A 109 5.44 -8.95 -7.12
N SER A 110 4.88 -9.55 -8.17
CA SER A 110 3.52 -10.09 -8.10
C SER A 110 3.45 -11.28 -7.14
N THR A 111 2.25 -11.62 -6.69
CA THR A 111 2.02 -12.83 -5.87
C THR A 111 2.44 -14.12 -6.57
N SER A 112 2.59 -14.10 -7.89
CA SER A 112 3.11 -15.23 -8.69
C SER A 112 4.64 -15.22 -8.85
N GLY A 113 5.36 -14.26 -8.25
CA GLY A 113 6.81 -14.14 -8.32
C GLY A 113 7.34 -13.37 -9.54
N ALA A 114 6.47 -12.85 -10.42
CA ALA A 114 6.92 -12.06 -11.55
C ALA A 114 7.34 -10.65 -11.13
N ARG A 115 8.49 -10.18 -11.58
CA ARG A 115 8.94 -8.79 -11.36
C ARG A 115 8.00 -7.80 -12.05
N LEU A 116 7.57 -6.79 -11.33
CA LEU A 116 6.67 -5.74 -11.80
C LEU A 116 7.41 -4.43 -12.14
N ILE A 117 8.61 -4.23 -11.60
CA ILE A 117 9.43 -3.04 -11.78
C ILE A 117 10.89 -3.42 -12.08
N SER A 118 11.65 -2.50 -12.66
CA SER A 118 13.06 -2.71 -12.99
C SER A 118 13.94 -2.83 -11.75
N GLU A 119 15.13 -3.43 -11.90
CA GLU A 119 16.10 -3.53 -10.81
C GLU A 119 16.56 -2.15 -10.33
N GLU A 120 16.80 -1.20 -11.25
CA GLU A 120 17.12 0.18 -10.91
C GLU A 120 16.02 0.84 -10.06
N ALA A 121 14.75 0.57 -10.38
CA ALA A 121 13.62 1.09 -9.61
C ALA A 121 13.56 0.47 -8.20
N ILE A 122 13.83 -0.85 -8.07
CA ILE A 122 13.91 -1.52 -6.76
C ILE A 122 15.02 -0.90 -5.90
N GLU A 123 16.21 -0.74 -6.43
CA GLU A 123 17.31 -0.13 -5.68
C GLU A 123 17.02 1.34 -5.31
N THR A 124 16.42 2.09 -6.23
CA THR A 124 16.01 3.47 -5.93
C THR A 124 14.94 3.53 -4.83
N LEU A 125 13.99 2.57 -4.82
CA LEU A 125 12.96 2.46 -3.78
C LEU A 125 13.59 2.19 -2.41
N LYS A 126 14.53 1.23 -2.35
CA LYS A 126 15.28 0.88 -1.14
C LYS A 126 16.08 2.07 -0.58
N GLU A 127 16.78 2.80 -1.47
CA GLU A 127 17.66 3.89 -1.07
C GLU A 127 16.93 5.19 -0.72
N LYS A 128 15.86 5.52 -1.43
CA LYS A 128 15.23 6.84 -1.37
C LYS A 128 13.89 6.86 -0.65
N MET A 129 13.08 5.80 -0.76
CA MET A 129 11.72 5.80 -0.21
C MET A 129 11.63 5.11 1.15
N PHE A 130 12.30 3.96 1.33
CA PHE A 130 12.19 3.21 2.58
C PHE A 130 12.70 3.99 3.79
N PRO A 131 13.81 4.76 3.73
CA PRO A 131 14.24 5.59 4.85
C PRO A 131 13.26 6.71 5.25
N LEU A 132 12.33 7.06 4.37
CA LEU A 132 11.27 8.04 4.65
C LEU A 132 10.01 7.40 5.22
N ALA A 133 9.88 6.07 5.10
CA ALA A 133 8.65 5.37 5.45
C ALA A 133 8.46 5.25 6.96
N THR A 134 7.26 5.53 7.43
CA THR A 134 6.79 5.11 8.76
C THR A 134 6.66 3.60 8.81
N VAL A 135 6.14 3.01 7.73
CA VAL A 135 5.99 1.57 7.56
C VAL A 135 6.03 1.18 6.10
N ILE A 136 6.70 0.08 5.79
CA ILE A 136 6.61 -0.61 4.50
C ILE A 136 5.77 -1.86 4.65
N THR A 137 5.04 -2.27 3.58
CA THR A 137 4.08 -3.37 3.64
C THR A 137 4.38 -4.49 2.63
N PRO A 138 5.56 -5.13 2.69
CA PRO A 138 5.93 -6.19 1.76
C PRO A 138 5.08 -7.46 1.96
N ASN A 139 4.79 -8.17 0.86
CA ASN A 139 4.38 -9.56 0.90
C ASN A 139 5.60 -10.49 1.07
N ILE A 140 5.40 -11.80 1.22
CA ILE A 140 6.52 -12.76 1.43
C ILE A 140 7.53 -12.70 0.27
N PRO A 141 7.16 -12.81 -1.04
CA PRO A 141 8.11 -12.69 -2.13
C PRO A 141 8.88 -11.36 -2.16
N GLU A 142 8.25 -10.26 -1.81
CA GLU A 142 8.90 -8.97 -1.69
C GLU A 142 9.87 -8.93 -0.50
N ALA A 143 9.47 -9.50 0.64
CA ALA A 143 10.32 -9.57 1.83
C ALA A 143 11.56 -10.45 1.60
N GLU A 144 11.44 -11.55 0.86
CA GLU A 144 12.58 -12.40 0.45
C GLU A 144 13.61 -11.61 -0.36
N VAL A 145 13.15 -10.82 -1.34
CA VAL A 145 14.02 -9.92 -2.12
C VAL A 145 14.67 -8.83 -1.25
N LEU A 146 13.93 -8.28 -0.28
CA LEU A 146 14.43 -7.20 0.58
C LEU A 146 15.38 -7.69 1.67
N ALA A 147 15.15 -8.89 2.21
CA ALA A 147 15.97 -9.49 3.26
C ALA A 147 17.14 -10.30 2.69
N ASP A 148 17.10 -10.66 1.39
CA ASP A 148 18.03 -11.58 0.74
C ASP A 148 18.06 -12.94 1.44
N MET A 149 16.86 -13.50 1.72
CA MET A 149 16.69 -14.80 2.36
C MET A 149 15.35 -15.44 1.97
N GLU A 150 15.28 -16.77 2.04
CA GLU A 150 14.03 -17.53 1.90
C GLU A 150 13.18 -17.44 3.18
N ILE A 151 11.86 -17.43 3.02
CA ILE A 151 10.89 -17.32 4.13
C ILE A 151 9.91 -18.51 4.05
N GLU A 152 10.16 -19.53 4.83
CA GLU A 152 9.33 -20.73 4.90
C GLU A 152 8.58 -20.87 6.22
N THR A 153 9.12 -20.30 7.30
CA THR A 153 8.60 -20.45 8.66
C THR A 153 8.22 -19.11 9.29
N VAL A 154 7.47 -19.18 10.40
CA VAL A 154 7.14 -17.99 11.22
C VAL A 154 8.42 -17.31 11.73
N GLN A 155 9.42 -18.08 12.09
CA GLN A 155 10.73 -17.59 12.56
C GLN A 155 11.48 -16.86 11.42
N ASP A 156 11.38 -17.34 10.18
CA ASP A 156 11.97 -16.66 9.03
C ASP A 156 11.26 -15.32 8.77
N MET A 157 9.92 -15.26 8.93
CA MET A 157 9.18 -14.00 8.82
C MET A 157 9.65 -12.97 9.85
N GLU A 158 9.82 -13.37 11.11
CA GLU A 158 10.33 -12.49 12.18
C GLU A 158 11.72 -11.98 11.86
N LYS A 159 12.62 -12.88 11.44
CA LYS A 159 13.99 -12.53 11.08
C LYS A 159 14.05 -11.63 9.84
N ALA A 160 13.27 -11.92 8.81
CA ALA A 160 13.21 -11.08 7.61
C ALA A 160 12.71 -9.67 7.92
N ALA A 161 11.66 -9.55 8.73
CA ALA A 161 11.13 -8.26 9.14
C ALA A 161 12.15 -7.44 9.95
N GLU A 162 12.90 -8.07 10.85
CA GLU A 162 14.00 -7.46 11.61
C GLU A 162 15.13 -6.99 10.68
N VAL A 163 15.58 -7.85 9.76
CA VAL A 163 16.64 -7.52 8.80
C VAL A 163 16.24 -6.32 7.95
N ILE A 164 15.03 -6.33 7.39
CA ILE A 164 14.50 -5.26 6.55
C ILE A 164 14.39 -3.97 7.35
N GLY A 165 13.71 -4.02 8.51
CA GLY A 165 13.47 -2.84 9.33
C GLY A 165 14.75 -2.19 9.86
N THR A 166 15.75 -3.01 10.23
CA THR A 166 17.07 -2.54 10.66
C THR A 166 17.85 -1.94 9.50
N ARG A 167 17.84 -2.59 8.33
CA ARG A 167 18.56 -2.15 7.14
C ARG A 167 18.08 -0.81 6.60
N TYR A 168 16.76 -0.60 6.59
CA TYR A 168 16.16 0.59 5.99
C TYR A 168 15.68 1.64 7.00
N GLY A 169 15.72 1.34 8.29
CA GLY A 169 15.36 2.28 9.36
C GLY A 169 13.87 2.57 9.48
N CYS A 170 12.99 1.66 9.05
CA CYS A 170 11.53 1.82 9.06
C CYS A 170 10.83 0.65 9.74
N SER A 171 9.54 0.81 10.10
CA SER A 171 8.72 -0.33 10.53
C SER A 171 8.36 -1.20 9.34
N VAL A 172 8.11 -2.49 9.57
CA VAL A 172 7.77 -3.47 8.54
C VAL A 172 6.48 -4.19 8.92
N LEU A 173 5.47 -4.11 8.07
CA LEU A 173 4.32 -5.00 8.11
C LEU A 173 4.51 -6.08 7.04
N LEU A 174 5.06 -7.22 7.43
CA LEU A 174 5.25 -8.36 6.55
C LEU A 174 3.92 -9.10 6.40
N LYS A 175 3.34 -9.03 5.20
CA LYS A 175 2.04 -9.64 4.89
C LYS A 175 2.19 -11.15 4.71
N GLY A 176 1.48 -11.92 5.52
CA GLY A 176 1.36 -13.36 5.38
C GLY A 176 0.31 -13.74 4.33
N GLY A 177 -0.37 -14.86 4.55
CA GLY A 177 -1.47 -15.30 3.66
C GLY A 177 -1.05 -16.18 2.50
N HIS A 178 0.20 -16.68 2.48
CA HIS A 178 0.68 -17.66 1.50
C HIS A 178 0.47 -19.11 1.95
N GLN A 179 0.19 -19.33 3.26
CA GLN A 179 -0.18 -20.65 3.77
C GLN A 179 -1.69 -20.89 3.62
N LYS A 180 -2.09 -22.16 3.33
CA LYS A 180 -3.49 -22.56 3.31
C LYS A 180 -4.13 -22.27 4.67
N ASN A 181 -5.16 -21.45 4.71
CA ASN A 181 -5.98 -21.08 5.87
C ASN A 181 -5.41 -20.03 6.83
N ASP A 182 -4.24 -19.43 6.60
CA ASP A 182 -3.69 -18.36 7.46
C ASP A 182 -3.54 -17.04 6.65
N ALA A 183 -4.03 -15.95 7.21
CA ALA A 183 -3.86 -14.58 6.73
C ALA A 183 -3.23 -13.70 7.81
N SER A 184 -2.33 -14.27 8.59
CA SER A 184 -1.62 -13.54 9.66
C SER A 184 -0.52 -12.66 9.10
N ASP A 185 -0.44 -11.44 9.58
CA ASP A 185 0.61 -10.47 9.23
C ASP A 185 1.45 -10.16 10.46
N LEU A 186 2.72 -9.89 10.24
CA LEU A 186 3.70 -9.56 11.27
C LEU A 186 4.08 -8.08 11.19
N LEU A 187 3.87 -7.34 12.27
CA LEU A 187 4.41 -5.99 12.44
C LEU A 187 5.69 -6.03 13.26
N TRP A 188 6.78 -5.62 12.65
CA TRP A 188 8.04 -5.35 13.32
C TRP A 188 8.26 -3.85 13.46
N GLN A 189 8.67 -3.42 14.67
CA GLN A 189 9.05 -2.05 14.97
C GLN A 189 10.35 -2.07 15.78
N LYS A 190 11.25 -1.13 15.50
CA LYS A 190 12.49 -1.01 16.26
C LYS A 190 12.20 -0.87 17.76
N ASP A 191 12.97 -1.55 18.58
CA ASP A 191 12.90 -1.53 20.05
C ASP A 191 11.55 -2.01 20.64
N LYS A 192 10.72 -2.70 19.83
CA LYS A 192 9.48 -3.35 20.30
C LYS A 192 9.49 -4.84 20.00
N LYS A 193 8.67 -5.58 20.72
CA LYS A 193 8.40 -6.99 20.37
C LYS A 193 7.58 -7.06 19.10
N PRO A 194 7.85 -8.03 18.21
CA PRO A 194 6.99 -8.27 17.04
C PRO A 194 5.53 -8.52 17.46
N VAL A 195 4.60 -7.97 16.70
CA VAL A 195 3.16 -8.11 16.93
C VAL A 195 2.53 -8.87 15.77
N TRP A 196 1.84 -9.98 16.07
CA TRP A 196 1.12 -10.77 15.10
C TRP A 196 -0.34 -10.37 15.04
N PHE A 197 -0.82 -10.07 13.85
CA PHE A 197 -2.22 -9.83 13.55
C PHE A 197 -2.80 -11.07 12.87
N HIS A 198 -3.39 -11.94 13.66
CA HIS A 198 -4.00 -13.16 13.15
C HIS A 198 -5.25 -12.86 12.32
N GLY A 199 -5.41 -13.58 11.22
CA GLY A 199 -6.56 -13.47 10.34
C GLY A 199 -6.93 -14.82 9.75
N VAL A 200 -8.23 -15.03 9.53
CA VAL A 200 -8.72 -16.19 8.79
C VAL A 200 -8.77 -15.83 7.32
N ARG A 201 -8.28 -16.71 6.46
CA ARG A 201 -8.38 -16.55 5.02
C ARG A 201 -9.85 -16.58 4.59
N ILE A 202 -10.27 -15.51 3.94
CA ILE A 202 -11.60 -15.42 3.32
C ILE A 202 -11.48 -16.00 1.91
N ASP A 203 -12.25 -17.02 1.63
CA ASP A 203 -12.30 -17.66 0.30
C ASP A 203 -13.12 -16.80 -0.66
N ASN A 204 -12.45 -15.80 -1.22
CA ASN A 204 -13.01 -14.88 -2.20
C ASN A 204 -12.06 -14.84 -3.42
N PRO A 205 -12.51 -15.16 -4.64
CA PRO A 205 -11.69 -15.08 -5.85
C PRO A 205 -11.36 -13.63 -6.23
N ASN A 206 -12.13 -12.66 -5.73
CA ASN A 206 -12.03 -11.24 -6.05
C ASN A 206 -11.09 -10.53 -5.05
N THR A 207 -9.78 -10.69 -5.26
CA THR A 207 -8.73 -10.17 -4.36
C THR A 207 -7.90 -9.04 -4.99
N HIS A 208 -8.32 -8.53 -6.16
CA HIS A 208 -7.61 -7.45 -6.83
C HIS A 208 -7.63 -6.18 -5.98
N GLY A 209 -6.43 -5.63 -5.71
CA GLY A 209 -6.25 -4.42 -4.91
C GLY A 209 -6.20 -4.61 -3.40
N THR A 210 -6.08 -5.84 -2.88
CA THR A 210 -5.97 -6.10 -1.43
C THR A 210 -4.79 -5.36 -0.79
N GLY A 211 -3.60 -5.35 -1.43
CA GLY A 211 -2.42 -4.60 -0.97
C GLY A 211 -2.69 -3.10 -0.90
N CYS A 212 -3.21 -2.52 -1.99
CA CYS A 212 -3.60 -1.11 -2.04
C CYS A 212 -4.59 -0.76 -0.93
N THR A 213 -5.61 -1.58 -0.74
CA THR A 213 -6.64 -1.37 0.30
C THR A 213 -6.04 -1.42 1.71
N LEU A 214 -5.21 -2.41 2.01
CA LEU A 214 -4.58 -2.53 3.34
C LEU A 214 -3.70 -1.31 3.64
N SER A 215 -2.77 -0.97 2.72
CA SER A 215 -1.84 0.14 2.91
C SER A 215 -2.56 1.50 3.00
N SER A 216 -3.63 1.72 2.24
CA SER A 216 -4.44 2.94 2.31
C SER A 216 -5.29 3.03 3.57
N ALA A 217 -5.80 1.91 4.09
CA ALA A 217 -6.48 1.87 5.37
C ALA A 217 -5.52 2.17 6.53
N ILE A 218 -4.27 1.69 6.49
CA ILE A 218 -3.23 2.04 7.45
C ILE A 218 -2.95 3.55 7.40
N ALA A 219 -2.70 4.10 6.20
CA ALA A 219 -2.46 5.54 6.03
C ALA A 219 -3.62 6.39 6.56
N SER A 220 -4.87 5.95 6.32
CA SER A 220 -6.07 6.62 6.83
C SER A 220 -6.12 6.66 8.36
N ASN A 221 -5.69 5.59 9.03
CA ASN A 221 -5.71 5.53 10.48
C ASN A 221 -4.54 6.31 11.10
N LEU A 222 -3.36 6.31 10.47
CA LEU A 222 -2.26 7.20 10.84
C LEU A 222 -2.63 8.68 10.68
N ALA A 223 -3.30 9.07 9.58
CA ALA A 223 -3.81 10.42 9.38
C ALA A 223 -4.73 10.89 10.52
N LYS A 224 -5.49 9.98 11.12
CA LYS A 224 -6.35 10.24 12.29
C LYS A 224 -5.58 10.34 13.60
N GLY A 225 -4.25 10.19 13.59
CA GLY A 225 -3.38 10.26 14.77
C GLY A 225 -3.36 9.00 15.62
N ARG A 226 -3.78 7.84 15.07
CA ARG A 226 -3.62 6.56 15.73
C ARG A 226 -2.17 6.09 15.66
N ASP A 227 -1.70 5.34 16.65
CA ASP A 227 -0.42 4.65 16.56
C ASP A 227 -0.44 3.56 15.47
N LEU A 228 0.74 3.07 15.10
CA LEU A 228 0.88 2.13 13.98
C LEU A 228 0.19 0.79 14.24
N GLU A 229 0.28 0.24 15.45
CA GLU A 229 -0.32 -1.05 15.81
C GLU A 229 -1.85 -0.99 15.69
N THR A 230 -2.46 0.03 16.30
CA THR A 230 -3.91 0.30 16.19
C THR A 230 -4.33 0.56 14.74
N SER A 231 -3.46 1.22 13.96
CA SER A 231 -3.73 1.50 12.53
C SER A 231 -3.75 0.22 11.69
N VAL A 232 -2.82 -0.69 11.92
CA VAL A 232 -2.76 -2.00 11.25
C VAL A 232 -3.96 -2.85 11.63
N GLU A 233 -4.29 -2.94 12.92
CA GLU A 233 -5.45 -3.71 13.38
C GLU A 233 -6.75 -3.21 12.74
N ALA A 234 -6.98 -1.90 12.71
CA ALA A 234 -8.14 -1.31 12.07
C ALA A 234 -8.18 -1.58 10.55
N ALA A 235 -7.02 -1.52 9.88
CA ALA A 235 -6.91 -1.80 8.46
C ALA A 235 -7.21 -3.28 8.15
N LYS A 236 -6.76 -4.22 8.98
CA LYS A 236 -7.09 -5.65 8.82
C LYS A 236 -8.58 -5.92 9.01
N ARG A 237 -9.22 -5.30 9.98
CA ARG A 237 -10.67 -5.41 10.14
C ARG A 237 -11.42 -4.88 8.91
N TYR A 238 -10.98 -3.74 8.37
CA TYR A 238 -11.59 -3.13 7.19
C TYR A 238 -11.46 -4.02 5.95
N ILE A 239 -10.24 -4.49 5.63
CA ILE A 239 -10.04 -5.35 4.45
C ILE A 239 -10.79 -6.68 4.57
N SER A 240 -10.86 -7.26 5.77
CA SER A 240 -11.63 -8.48 6.00
C SER A 240 -13.12 -8.26 5.73
N GLY A 241 -13.68 -7.12 6.14
CA GLY A 241 -15.07 -6.76 5.83
C GLY A 241 -15.31 -6.56 4.34
N ALA A 242 -14.38 -5.89 3.64
CA ALA A 242 -14.45 -5.66 2.20
C ALA A 242 -14.39 -6.97 1.39
N LEU A 243 -13.56 -7.93 1.83
CA LEU A 243 -13.49 -9.28 1.23
C LEU A 243 -14.72 -10.12 1.54
N ALA A 244 -15.21 -10.08 2.79
CA ALA A 244 -16.37 -10.86 3.22
C ALA A 244 -17.68 -10.42 2.55
N ALA A 245 -17.74 -9.21 2.01
CA ALA A 245 -18.89 -8.70 1.28
C ALA A 245 -19.11 -9.35 -0.11
N MET A 246 -18.16 -10.19 -0.57
CA MET A 246 -18.28 -11.07 -1.74
C MET A 246 -18.76 -10.35 -3.01
N LEU A 247 -18.26 -9.13 -3.28
CA LEU A 247 -18.57 -8.41 -4.50
C LEU A 247 -18.07 -9.20 -5.72
N ASP A 248 -18.97 -9.43 -6.67
CA ASP A 248 -18.68 -10.22 -7.89
C ASP A 248 -18.86 -9.33 -9.13
N LEU A 249 -17.76 -8.76 -9.61
CA LEU A 249 -17.74 -7.88 -10.78
C LEU A 249 -16.57 -8.25 -11.71
N GLY A 250 -16.90 -8.37 -12.99
CA GLY A 250 -15.92 -8.68 -14.02
C GLY A 250 -15.78 -10.18 -14.29
N SER A 251 -14.88 -10.55 -15.20
CA SER A 251 -14.69 -11.96 -15.64
C SER A 251 -13.37 -12.55 -15.12
N GLY A 252 -12.54 -11.77 -14.46
CA GLY A 252 -11.26 -12.17 -13.88
C GLY A 252 -11.24 -11.98 -12.38
N SER A 253 -10.05 -11.71 -11.80
CA SER A 253 -9.94 -11.33 -10.38
C SER A 253 -10.57 -9.95 -10.19
N GLY A 254 -11.77 -9.91 -9.64
CA GLY A 254 -12.56 -8.70 -9.47
C GLY A 254 -12.16 -7.85 -8.26
N PRO A 255 -12.76 -6.66 -8.12
CA PRO A 255 -12.51 -5.77 -6.99
C PRO A 255 -13.22 -6.22 -5.73
N MET A 256 -12.70 -5.77 -4.59
CA MET A 256 -13.42 -5.88 -3.30
C MET A 256 -14.51 -4.81 -3.17
N ASN A 257 -15.46 -5.03 -2.26
CA ASN A 257 -16.45 -4.02 -1.91
C ASN A 257 -15.88 -3.03 -0.88
N HIS A 258 -15.22 -1.98 -1.35
CA HIS A 258 -14.66 -0.93 -0.48
C HIS A 258 -15.73 -0.17 0.32
N GLY A 259 -16.99 -0.17 -0.17
CA GLY A 259 -18.12 0.51 0.46
C GLY A 259 -18.99 -0.39 1.33
N PHE A 260 -18.55 -1.59 1.72
CA PHE A 260 -19.35 -2.58 2.42
C PHE A 260 -20.05 -2.10 3.71
N ALA A 261 -19.48 -1.09 4.36
CA ALA A 261 -20.03 -0.51 5.60
C ALA A 261 -20.88 0.76 5.34
N ILE A 262 -20.98 1.21 4.10
CA ILE A 262 -21.82 2.37 3.73
C ILE A 262 -23.26 1.88 3.68
N LYS A 263 -24.12 2.45 4.53
CA LYS A 263 -25.55 2.17 4.51
C LYS A 263 -26.19 2.90 3.33
N GLU A 264 -27.04 2.21 2.59
CA GLU A 264 -27.90 2.80 1.58
C GLU A 264 -29.03 3.61 2.26
N GLU A 265 -28.78 4.86 2.58
CA GLU A 265 -29.80 5.83 3.05
C GLU A 265 -29.79 7.01 2.06
N TRP A 266 -30.32 6.78 0.84
CA TRP A 266 -30.53 7.83 -0.18
C TRP A 266 -32.00 8.04 -0.44
#